data_3ca09e70cdc158a9df9cdeb59a1bff5e
#
_entry.id   3ca09e70cdc158a9df9cdeb59a1bff5e
#
_cell.length_a   1.000
_cell.length_b   1.000
_cell.length_c   1.000
_cell.angle_alpha   90.00
_cell.angle_beta   90.00
_cell.angle_gamma   90.00
#
_symmetry.space_group_name_H-M   'P 1'
#
loop_
_entity.id
_entity.type
_entity.pdbx_description
1 polymer ?
#
loop_
_entity_poly.entity_id
_entity_poly.type
_entity_poly.pdbx_seq_one_letter_code
_entity_poly.pdbx_strand_id
1 'polypeptide(L)'
;MRSLVLVMMLVGCSTGASGPCRLQVVADLPVTLVHNSIDVKGSVNRSDAWLTIDTGAERTVLTTTAVKSFLLAHSQRSRTLLTGVGGTTSDADVYADVQLGGADFQQRLAEADIPGISGLVGADMLSDYDVEFDLPRARFRLWHAPGCRAVDLPWIGLRSTMAIQVTGQGQLRVPVLVDGKAVNAMLDSGSGVSLLRTDVAQRLGVTSAEIATDPQILVRGIGTGRVSVRLHRFNTLDVGGDRTVAPEIGVGEIQIGSADMILGLDYLRSHKVWVSYRTGQIFVQ
;
A
#
# COMPACT_ATOMS: atom_id res chain seq x y z
N MET A 1 23.75 22.55 63.18
CA MET A 1 24.18 21.64 62.12
C MET A 1 22.96 20.97 61.54
N ARG A 2 22.48 21.38 60.37
CA ARG A 2 21.33 20.78 59.67
C ARG A 2 21.88 19.96 58.49
N SER A 3 21.75 18.64 58.56
CA SER A 3 22.14 17.74 57.50
C SER A 3 21.10 17.77 56.36
N LEU A 4 21.56 18.12 55.17
CA LEU A 4 20.78 18.12 53.92
C LEU A 4 20.90 16.72 53.32
N VAL A 5 19.79 15.98 53.29
CA VAL A 5 19.72 14.68 52.58
C VAL A 5 19.34 14.93 51.14
N LEU A 6 20.29 14.69 50.26
CA LEU A 6 20.08 14.77 48.79
C LEU A 6 19.44 13.45 48.31
N VAL A 7 18.16 13.50 47.97
CA VAL A 7 17.47 12.36 47.37
C VAL A 7 17.76 12.39 45.88
N MET A 8 18.61 11.46 45.39
CA MET A 8 18.85 11.23 43.96
C MET A 8 17.69 10.42 43.38
N MET A 9 16.82 11.05 42.62
CA MET A 9 15.82 10.35 41.80
C MET A 9 16.52 9.71 40.60
N LEU A 10 16.64 8.39 40.62
CA LEU A 10 17.00 7.59 39.44
C LEU A 10 15.80 7.59 38.49
N VAL A 11 15.88 8.37 37.40
CA VAL A 11 14.97 8.23 36.30
C VAL A 11 15.38 6.95 35.55
N GLY A 12 14.69 5.86 35.84
CA GLY A 12 14.82 4.62 35.11
C GLY A 12 14.25 4.84 33.67
N CYS A 13 15.13 4.97 32.65
CA CYS A 13 14.72 4.73 31.28
C CYS A 13 14.28 3.27 31.17
N SER A 14 12.97 3.03 31.17
CA SER A 14 12.42 1.76 30.73
C SER A 14 12.67 1.62 29.24
N THR A 15 13.77 1.02 28.85
CA THR A 15 13.91 0.43 27.52
C THR A 15 12.89 -0.68 27.44
N GLY A 16 11.77 -0.43 26.77
CA GLY A 16 10.77 -1.45 26.49
C GLY A 16 11.46 -2.61 25.77
N ALA A 17 11.82 -3.65 26.52
CA ALA A 17 12.31 -4.89 25.95
C ALA A 17 11.17 -5.47 25.12
N SER A 18 11.26 -5.36 23.79
CA SER A 18 10.42 -6.13 22.89
C SER A 18 10.64 -7.60 23.23
N GLY A 19 9.56 -8.34 23.54
CA GLY A 19 9.63 -9.78 23.82
C GLY A 19 10.35 -10.54 22.68
N PRO A 20 10.62 -11.85 22.84
CA PRO A 20 11.26 -12.64 21.80
C PRO A 20 10.43 -12.59 20.51
N CYS A 21 11.10 -12.59 19.36
CA CYS A 21 10.42 -12.64 18.05
C CYS A 21 9.47 -13.83 17.98
N ARG A 22 8.22 -13.56 17.59
CA ARG A 22 7.21 -14.57 17.29
C ARG A 22 6.63 -14.28 15.93
N LEU A 23 7.04 -15.07 14.95
CA LEU A 23 6.57 -14.94 13.58
C LEU A 23 5.44 -15.97 13.36
N GLN A 24 4.23 -15.49 13.09
CA GLN A 24 3.05 -16.31 12.87
C GLN A 24 2.34 -15.87 11.60
N VAL A 25 2.10 -16.82 10.68
CA VAL A 25 1.24 -16.60 9.51
C VAL A 25 -0.21 -16.51 9.99
N VAL A 26 -0.88 -15.41 9.68
CA VAL A 26 -2.31 -15.19 9.94
C VAL A 26 -3.12 -15.51 8.70
N ALA A 27 -2.64 -15.11 7.52
CA ALA A 27 -3.22 -15.47 6.25
C ALA A 27 -2.11 -15.87 5.26
N ASP A 28 -2.37 -16.89 4.44
CA ASP A 28 -1.52 -17.31 3.33
C ASP A 28 -2.42 -17.62 2.13
N LEU A 29 -2.59 -16.65 1.26
CA LEU A 29 -3.61 -16.64 0.22
C LEU A 29 -2.97 -16.73 -1.18
N PRO A 30 -3.53 -17.55 -2.07
CA PRO A 30 -3.18 -17.49 -3.49
C PRO A 30 -3.63 -16.15 -4.08
N VAL A 31 -2.76 -15.56 -4.89
CA VAL A 31 -3.04 -14.33 -5.62
C VAL A 31 -3.48 -14.66 -7.03
N THR A 32 -4.50 -13.95 -7.49
CA THR A 32 -4.88 -13.90 -8.89
C THR A 32 -4.56 -12.50 -9.42
N LEU A 33 -3.72 -12.42 -10.44
CA LEU A 33 -3.38 -11.15 -11.10
C LEU A 33 -4.35 -10.94 -12.27
N VAL A 34 -5.46 -10.28 -12.00
CA VAL A 34 -6.49 -9.95 -13.01
C VAL A 34 -6.53 -8.44 -13.18
N HIS A 35 -6.61 -7.98 -14.45
CA HIS A 35 -6.73 -6.56 -14.77
C HIS A 35 -5.70 -5.64 -14.08
N ASN A 36 -4.48 -6.14 -13.85
CA ASN A 36 -3.42 -5.43 -13.12
C ASN A 36 -3.77 -5.09 -11.67
N SER A 37 -4.44 -5.99 -10.97
CA SER A 37 -4.70 -5.95 -9.52
C SER A 37 -4.25 -7.22 -8.82
N ILE A 38 -3.99 -7.13 -7.52
CA ILE A 38 -3.67 -8.27 -6.65
C ILE A 38 -4.96 -8.73 -5.97
N ASP A 39 -5.64 -9.69 -6.56
CA ASP A 39 -6.91 -10.17 -6.05
C ASP A 39 -6.74 -11.47 -5.27
N VAL A 40 -7.36 -11.52 -4.10
CA VAL A 40 -7.39 -12.68 -3.22
C VAL A 40 -8.83 -13.07 -2.90
N LYS A 41 -9.04 -14.34 -2.57
CA LYS A 41 -10.31 -14.80 -2.02
C LYS A 41 -10.36 -14.54 -0.53
N GLY A 42 -11.42 -13.89 -0.09
CA GLY A 42 -11.81 -13.69 1.29
C GLY A 42 -13.30 -13.88 1.46
N SER A 43 -13.86 -13.34 2.53
CA SER A 43 -15.32 -13.30 2.70
C SER A 43 -15.77 -11.97 3.30
N VAL A 44 -17.03 -11.62 3.01
CA VAL A 44 -17.75 -10.50 3.61
C VAL A 44 -19.03 -11.07 4.23
N ASN A 45 -19.20 -10.90 5.54
CA ASN A 45 -20.30 -11.52 6.31
C ASN A 45 -20.48 -13.02 5.99
N ARG A 46 -19.34 -13.76 5.92
CA ARG A 46 -19.25 -15.20 5.58
C ARG A 46 -19.63 -15.57 4.12
N SER A 47 -19.87 -14.59 3.27
CA SER A 47 -20.09 -14.82 1.83
C SER A 47 -18.79 -14.63 1.08
N ASP A 48 -18.46 -15.54 0.17
CA ASP A 48 -17.25 -15.48 -0.64
C ASP A 48 -17.13 -14.15 -1.39
N ALA A 49 -15.97 -13.54 -1.33
CA ALA A 49 -15.69 -12.27 -1.95
C ALA A 49 -14.30 -12.24 -2.60
N TRP A 50 -14.20 -11.62 -3.77
CA TRP A 50 -12.92 -11.26 -4.37
C TRP A 50 -12.54 -9.85 -3.90
N LEU A 51 -11.38 -9.76 -3.26
CA LEU A 51 -10.89 -8.54 -2.63
C LEU A 51 -9.52 -8.17 -3.20
N THR A 52 -9.36 -6.95 -3.68
CA THR A 52 -8.07 -6.42 -4.11
C THR A 52 -7.27 -5.94 -2.89
N ILE A 53 -5.99 -6.27 -2.82
CA ILE A 53 -5.06 -5.75 -1.80
C ILE A 53 -4.50 -4.43 -2.28
N ASP A 54 -4.76 -3.36 -1.54
CA ASP A 54 -4.47 -1.98 -1.95
C ASP A 54 -3.77 -1.18 -0.84
N THR A 55 -2.44 -1.13 -0.89
CA THR A 55 -1.62 -0.38 0.08
C THR A 55 -1.66 1.14 -0.15
N GLY A 56 -2.16 1.59 -1.29
CA GLY A 56 -2.38 3.01 -1.60
C GLY A 56 -3.68 3.56 -1.04
N ALA A 57 -4.67 2.69 -0.79
CA ALA A 57 -5.94 3.07 -0.18
C ALA A 57 -5.81 3.23 1.34
N GLU A 58 -6.27 4.37 1.87
CA GLU A 58 -6.32 4.62 3.32
C GLU A 58 -7.42 3.80 4.00
N ARG A 59 -8.48 3.49 3.27
CA ARG A 59 -9.69 2.82 3.77
C ARG A 59 -10.05 1.61 2.93
N THR A 60 -10.51 0.58 3.61
CA THR A 60 -11.16 -0.55 2.97
C THR A 60 -12.52 -0.13 2.41
N VAL A 61 -12.79 -0.57 1.19
CA VAL A 61 -13.97 -0.18 0.41
C VAL A 61 -14.69 -1.42 -0.09
N LEU A 62 -16.01 -1.47 0.06
CA LEU A 62 -16.85 -2.42 -0.66
C LEU A 62 -17.47 -1.77 -1.88
N THR A 63 -17.65 -2.53 -2.94
CA THR A 63 -18.31 -2.00 -4.13
C THR A 63 -19.80 -1.91 -3.93
N THR A 64 -20.45 -0.95 -4.59
CA THR A 64 -21.92 -0.81 -4.58
C THR A 64 -22.62 -2.11 -4.97
N THR A 65 -22.04 -2.86 -5.91
CA THR A 65 -22.56 -4.17 -6.30
C THR A 65 -22.45 -5.19 -5.15
N ALA A 66 -21.33 -5.24 -4.45
CA ALA A 66 -21.15 -6.15 -3.31
C ALA A 66 -22.06 -5.78 -2.13
N VAL A 67 -22.20 -4.49 -1.81
CA VAL A 67 -23.13 -4.00 -0.76
C VAL A 67 -24.53 -4.50 -1.02
N LYS A 68 -25.02 -4.39 -2.27
CA LYS A 68 -26.35 -4.89 -2.67
C LYS A 68 -26.42 -6.42 -2.62
N SER A 69 -25.41 -7.13 -3.14
CA SER A 69 -25.41 -8.59 -3.22
C SER A 69 -25.33 -9.26 -1.84
N PHE A 70 -24.60 -8.64 -0.90
CA PHE A 70 -24.49 -9.12 0.47
C PHE A 70 -25.58 -8.56 1.41
N LEU A 71 -26.53 -7.78 0.87
CA LEU A 71 -27.66 -7.18 1.61
C LEU A 71 -27.19 -6.35 2.82
N LEU A 72 -26.11 -5.58 2.65
CA LEU A 72 -25.55 -4.79 3.74
C LEU A 72 -26.37 -3.52 3.98
N ALA A 73 -26.54 -3.18 5.26
CA ALA A 73 -27.25 -1.98 5.63
C ALA A 73 -26.32 -0.76 5.65
N HIS A 74 -26.74 0.32 5.04
CA HIS A 74 -26.04 1.59 5.09
C HIS A 74 -26.15 2.26 6.47
N SER A 75 -25.07 2.91 6.87
CA SER A 75 -25.07 3.81 8.01
C SER A 75 -25.87 5.09 7.69
N GLN A 76 -26.82 5.41 8.52
CA GLN A 76 -27.59 6.68 8.38
C GLN A 76 -26.80 7.92 8.84
N ARG A 77 -25.65 7.73 9.51
CA ARG A 77 -24.91 8.81 10.19
C ARG A 77 -23.48 9.00 9.70
N SER A 78 -23.02 8.19 8.78
CA SER A 78 -21.63 8.22 8.35
C SER A 78 -21.50 8.07 6.85
N ARG A 79 -20.68 8.94 6.28
CA ARG A 79 -20.24 8.91 4.88
C ARG A 79 -18.73 9.13 4.85
N THR A 80 -18.03 8.35 4.07
CA THR A 80 -16.60 8.53 3.84
C THR A 80 -16.37 9.18 2.48
N LEU A 81 -15.60 10.26 2.48
CA LEU A 81 -15.13 10.88 1.26
C LEU A 81 -13.88 10.14 0.80
N LEU A 82 -13.93 9.58 -0.39
CA LEU A 82 -12.82 8.87 -1.02
C LEU A 82 -12.26 9.72 -2.16
N THR A 83 -10.95 9.91 -2.17
CA THR A 83 -10.24 10.62 -3.24
C THR A 83 -9.17 9.71 -3.81
N GLY A 84 -9.10 9.63 -5.13
CA GLY A 84 -8.10 8.86 -5.85
C GLY A 84 -7.80 9.46 -7.21
N VAL A 85 -7.03 8.76 -8.02
CA VAL A 85 -6.60 9.23 -9.36
C VAL A 85 -7.81 9.56 -10.26
N GLY A 86 -8.95 8.88 -10.10
CA GLY A 86 -10.18 9.13 -10.85
C GLY A 86 -11.07 10.25 -10.32
N GLY A 87 -10.65 10.97 -9.26
CA GLY A 87 -11.41 12.05 -8.63
C GLY A 87 -11.92 11.67 -7.24
N THR A 88 -13.06 12.26 -6.87
CA THR A 88 -13.66 12.11 -5.53
C THR A 88 -15.04 11.50 -5.60
N THR A 89 -15.34 10.58 -4.69
CA THR A 89 -16.69 10.00 -4.51
C THR A 89 -17.04 9.92 -3.02
N SER A 90 -18.32 9.81 -2.70
CA SER A 90 -18.79 9.68 -1.32
C SER A 90 -20.12 8.96 -1.29
N ASP A 91 -20.16 7.84 -0.59
CA ASP A 91 -21.39 7.12 -0.28
C ASP A 91 -21.55 6.88 1.23
N ALA A 92 -22.72 6.39 1.65
CA ALA A 92 -22.94 6.03 3.04
C ALA A 92 -22.10 4.80 3.38
N ASP A 93 -21.41 4.84 4.53
CA ASP A 93 -20.63 3.69 5.00
C ASP A 93 -21.54 2.50 5.33
N VAL A 94 -20.98 1.30 5.25
CA VAL A 94 -21.62 0.05 5.64
C VAL A 94 -20.86 -0.62 6.78
N TYR A 95 -21.51 -1.47 7.58
CA TYR A 95 -20.87 -2.33 8.55
C TYR A 95 -20.80 -3.74 8.01
N ALA A 96 -19.61 -4.33 8.02
CA ALA A 96 -19.42 -5.70 7.61
C ALA A 96 -18.23 -6.35 8.32
N ASP A 97 -18.29 -7.69 8.42
CA ASP A 97 -17.17 -8.53 8.82
C ASP A 97 -16.42 -8.92 7.54
N VAL A 98 -15.14 -8.56 7.45
CA VAL A 98 -14.26 -8.97 6.34
C VAL A 98 -13.27 -9.99 6.87
N GLN A 99 -13.10 -11.11 6.18
CA GLN A 99 -12.15 -12.14 6.54
C GLN A 99 -11.16 -12.42 5.42
N LEU A 100 -9.88 -12.45 5.79
CA LEU A 100 -8.75 -12.82 4.95
C LEU A 100 -7.95 -13.95 5.63
N GLY A 101 -8.21 -15.21 5.23
CA GLY A 101 -7.60 -16.35 5.92
C GLY A 101 -8.01 -16.40 7.39
N GLY A 102 -7.02 -16.28 8.29
CA GLY A 102 -7.24 -16.20 9.73
C GLY A 102 -7.38 -14.78 10.29
N ALA A 103 -7.33 -13.75 9.46
CA ALA A 103 -7.54 -12.36 9.87
C ALA A 103 -9.01 -11.98 9.74
N ASP A 104 -9.61 -11.55 10.85
CA ASP A 104 -11.01 -11.10 10.94
C ASP A 104 -11.05 -9.62 11.25
N PHE A 105 -11.83 -8.85 10.49
CA PHE A 105 -12.00 -7.42 10.64
C PHE A 105 -13.47 -7.07 10.75
N GLN A 106 -13.87 -6.50 11.88
CA GLN A 106 -15.22 -6.00 12.10
C GLN A 106 -15.19 -4.48 12.14
N GLN A 107 -15.58 -3.83 11.08
CA GLN A 107 -15.53 -2.37 11.05
C GLN A 107 -16.50 -1.76 10.06
N ARG A 108 -16.52 -0.44 10.12
CA ARG A 108 -17.24 0.40 9.19
C ARG A 108 -16.39 0.61 7.95
N LEU A 109 -16.93 0.26 6.79
CA LEU A 109 -16.29 0.28 5.48
C LEU A 109 -16.88 1.39 4.63
N ALA A 110 -16.08 1.97 3.78
CA ALA A 110 -16.57 2.89 2.76
C ALA A 110 -17.22 2.13 1.60
N GLU A 111 -18.07 2.80 0.83
CA GLU A 111 -18.66 2.28 -0.40
C GLU A 111 -18.19 3.11 -1.60
N ALA A 112 -17.90 2.45 -2.72
CA ALA A 112 -17.63 3.11 -3.99
C ALA A 112 -17.97 2.19 -5.17
N ASP A 113 -18.19 2.78 -6.34
CA ASP A 113 -18.37 2.01 -7.58
C ASP A 113 -17.01 1.62 -8.17
N ILE A 114 -16.61 0.35 -7.98
CA ILE A 114 -15.40 -0.24 -8.52
C ILE A 114 -15.79 -1.52 -9.23
N PRO A 115 -15.66 -1.61 -10.56
CA PRO A 115 -16.09 -2.79 -11.30
C PRO A 115 -15.13 -3.96 -11.17
N GLY A 116 -15.67 -5.19 -11.23
CA GLY A 116 -14.90 -6.43 -11.39
C GLY A 116 -14.44 -7.11 -10.10
N ILE A 117 -14.60 -6.48 -8.94
CA ILE A 117 -14.25 -7.01 -7.60
C ILE A 117 -15.41 -6.82 -6.62
N SER A 118 -15.32 -7.45 -5.45
CA SER A 118 -16.28 -7.18 -4.36
C SER A 118 -15.86 -5.97 -3.51
N GLY A 119 -14.58 -5.70 -3.44
CA GLY A 119 -14.03 -4.57 -2.69
C GLY A 119 -12.52 -4.55 -2.72
N LEU A 120 -11.93 -3.56 -2.06
CA LEU A 120 -10.49 -3.50 -1.82
C LEU A 120 -10.21 -3.41 -0.31
N VAL A 121 -9.06 -3.98 0.10
CA VAL A 121 -8.57 -3.97 1.48
C VAL A 121 -7.46 -2.94 1.58
N GLY A 122 -7.71 -1.89 2.34
CA GLY A 122 -6.83 -0.75 2.51
C GLY A 122 -5.92 -0.83 3.73
N ALA A 123 -5.18 0.23 3.95
CA ALA A 123 -4.20 0.36 5.03
C ALA A 123 -4.85 0.29 6.42
N ASP A 124 -6.13 0.66 6.55
CA ASP A 124 -6.90 0.56 7.80
C ASP A 124 -7.05 -0.88 8.32
N MET A 125 -6.87 -1.89 7.46
CA MET A 125 -6.81 -3.31 7.84
C MET A 125 -5.38 -3.86 7.75
N LEU A 126 -4.63 -3.47 6.71
CA LEU A 126 -3.30 -4.02 6.44
C LEU A 126 -2.27 -3.61 7.51
N SER A 127 -2.40 -2.41 8.08
CA SER A 127 -1.42 -1.86 9.03
C SER A 127 -1.34 -2.57 10.37
N ASP A 128 -2.29 -3.43 10.69
CA ASP A 128 -2.27 -4.28 11.89
C ASP A 128 -1.29 -5.46 11.77
N TYR A 129 -0.77 -5.71 10.56
CA TYR A 129 0.08 -6.85 10.22
C TYR A 129 1.38 -6.41 9.56
N ASP A 130 2.37 -7.31 9.55
CA ASP A 130 3.41 -7.27 8.54
C ASP A 130 2.86 -7.96 7.28
N VAL A 131 3.06 -7.34 6.13
CA VAL A 131 2.46 -7.76 4.84
C VAL A 131 3.55 -8.30 3.92
N GLU A 132 3.36 -9.49 3.37
CA GLU A 132 4.27 -10.09 2.41
C GLU A 132 3.58 -10.29 1.04
N PHE A 133 4.14 -9.68 0.02
CA PHE A 133 3.83 -9.92 -1.38
C PHE A 133 4.91 -10.85 -1.96
N ASP A 134 4.62 -12.11 -2.19
CA ASP A 134 5.46 -13.06 -2.93
C ASP A 134 4.83 -13.28 -4.32
N LEU A 135 4.82 -12.20 -5.12
CA LEU A 135 4.10 -12.21 -6.41
C LEU A 135 4.75 -13.12 -7.44
N PRO A 136 6.08 -13.33 -7.48
CA PRO A 136 6.68 -14.37 -8.32
C PRO A 136 6.13 -15.78 -8.05
N ARG A 137 5.60 -16.03 -6.83
CA ARG A 137 4.95 -17.30 -6.45
C ARG A 137 3.45 -17.18 -6.32
N ALA A 138 2.86 -16.08 -6.76
CA ALA A 138 1.44 -15.78 -6.65
C ALA A 138 0.89 -15.98 -5.23
N ARG A 139 1.58 -15.43 -4.21
CA ARG A 139 1.19 -15.53 -2.80
C ARG A 139 1.13 -14.15 -2.16
N PHE A 140 0.14 -13.97 -1.31
CA PHE A 140 -0.03 -12.85 -0.39
C PHE A 140 -0.14 -13.40 1.03
N ARG A 141 0.60 -12.81 1.99
CA ARG A 141 0.56 -13.24 3.38
C ARG A 141 0.43 -12.08 4.34
N LEU A 142 -0.34 -12.32 5.40
CA LEU A 142 -0.39 -11.47 6.58
C LEU A 142 0.32 -12.18 7.73
N TRP A 143 1.18 -11.44 8.40
CA TRP A 143 2.00 -11.96 9.48
C TRP A 143 1.77 -11.18 10.78
N HIS A 144 1.59 -11.91 11.87
CA HIS A 144 1.76 -11.34 13.19
C HIS A 144 3.21 -11.54 13.61
N ALA A 145 3.95 -10.43 13.79
CA ALA A 145 5.41 -10.45 13.95
C ALA A 145 5.92 -9.64 15.16
N PRO A 146 5.33 -9.79 16.36
CA PRO A 146 5.76 -9.03 17.53
C PRO A 146 7.20 -9.37 17.91
N GLY A 147 7.99 -8.34 18.22
CA GLY A 147 9.39 -8.47 18.61
C GLY A 147 10.35 -8.86 17.51
N CYS A 148 9.87 -9.10 16.28
CA CYS A 148 10.72 -9.49 15.13
C CYS A 148 11.46 -8.29 14.54
N ARG A 149 12.65 -8.56 13.97
CA ARG A 149 13.53 -7.62 13.29
C ARG A 149 13.80 -8.14 11.87
N ALA A 150 14.49 -7.35 11.06
CA ALA A 150 14.88 -7.71 9.69
C ALA A 150 15.54 -9.08 9.55
N VAL A 151 16.35 -9.47 10.54
CA VAL A 151 17.08 -10.74 10.55
C VAL A 151 16.20 -11.95 10.82
N ASP A 152 15.00 -11.71 11.37
CA ASP A 152 14.08 -12.76 11.79
C ASP A 152 13.11 -13.17 10.67
N LEU A 153 13.17 -12.51 9.49
CA LEU A 153 12.32 -12.85 8.36
C LEU A 153 12.62 -14.27 7.82
N PRO A 154 11.59 -15.03 7.42
CA PRO A 154 11.75 -16.40 6.94
C PRO A 154 12.26 -16.46 5.50
N TRP A 155 13.11 -15.52 5.11
CA TRP A 155 13.64 -15.39 3.77
C TRP A 155 15.10 -15.83 3.70
N ILE A 156 15.46 -16.55 2.64
CA ILE A 156 16.80 -17.00 2.36
C ILE A 156 17.37 -16.17 1.21
N GLY A 157 18.62 -15.72 1.34
CA GLY A 157 19.34 -15.00 0.30
C GLY A 157 19.47 -13.49 0.56
N LEU A 158 20.03 -12.79 -0.42
CA LEU A 158 20.24 -11.35 -0.38
C LEU A 158 18.90 -10.62 -0.53
N ARG A 159 18.76 -9.53 0.18
CA ARG A 159 17.62 -8.63 0.10
C ARG A 159 18.04 -7.19 0.33
N SER A 160 17.37 -6.28 -0.33
CA SER A 160 17.43 -4.86 -0.03
C SER A 160 16.57 -4.54 1.19
N THR A 161 17.02 -3.59 2.00
CA THR A 161 16.28 -3.13 3.19
C THR A 161 16.32 -1.62 3.23
N MET A 162 15.16 -0.99 3.42
CA MET A 162 15.11 0.45 3.59
C MET A 162 14.06 0.87 4.62
N ALA A 163 14.29 2.03 5.24
CA ALA A 163 13.31 2.70 6.05
C ALA A 163 12.23 3.32 5.16
N ILE A 164 10.98 3.23 5.61
CA ILE A 164 9.82 3.86 4.99
C ILE A 164 9.11 4.73 6.00
N GLN A 165 8.36 5.70 5.52
CA GLN A 165 7.45 6.46 6.36
C GLN A 165 6.03 5.90 6.21
N VAL A 166 5.41 5.58 7.33
CA VAL A 166 3.98 5.25 7.39
C VAL A 166 3.23 6.53 7.74
N THR A 167 2.30 6.95 6.89
CA THR A 167 1.48 8.15 7.15
C THR A 167 0.48 7.90 8.28
N GLY A 168 -0.15 8.94 8.80
CA GLY A 168 -1.19 8.81 9.82
C GLY A 168 -2.42 8.01 9.37
N GLN A 169 -2.61 7.84 8.06
CA GLN A 169 -3.64 7.01 7.45
C GLN A 169 -3.13 5.63 6.98
N GLY A 170 -1.89 5.27 7.31
CA GLY A 170 -1.32 3.98 6.98
C GLY A 170 -0.70 3.86 5.58
N GLN A 171 -0.74 4.89 4.74
CA GLN A 171 -0.08 4.83 3.44
C GLN A 171 1.46 4.79 3.59
N LEU A 172 2.12 4.11 2.68
CA LEU A 172 3.54 3.85 2.70
C LEU A 172 4.30 4.83 1.79
N ARG A 173 5.24 5.57 2.35
CA ARG A 173 6.16 6.44 1.60
C ARG A 173 7.53 5.77 1.52
N VAL A 174 7.96 5.49 0.30
CA VAL A 174 9.20 4.78 0.00
C VAL A 174 10.15 5.73 -0.72
N PRO A 175 11.36 5.99 -0.19
CA PRO A 175 12.37 6.77 -0.90
C PRO A 175 12.93 5.92 -2.06
N VAL A 176 12.83 6.44 -3.28
CA VAL A 176 13.37 5.79 -4.48
C VAL A 176 14.28 6.76 -5.24
N LEU A 177 15.09 6.24 -6.16
CA LEU A 177 15.84 7.07 -7.09
C LEU A 177 15.34 6.82 -8.50
N VAL A 178 14.95 7.87 -9.20
CA VAL A 178 14.66 7.84 -10.64
C VAL A 178 15.78 8.59 -11.34
N ASP A 179 16.51 7.90 -12.22
CA ASP A 179 17.72 8.42 -12.88
C ASP A 179 18.73 9.02 -11.88
N GLY A 180 18.89 8.34 -10.72
CA GLY A 180 19.80 8.76 -9.65
C GLY A 180 19.31 9.93 -8.80
N LYS A 181 18.13 10.49 -9.05
CA LYS A 181 17.55 11.60 -8.30
C LYS A 181 16.45 11.11 -7.35
N ALA A 182 16.44 11.66 -6.13
CA ALA A 182 15.50 11.24 -5.08
C ALA A 182 14.05 11.62 -5.41
N VAL A 183 13.15 10.66 -5.23
CA VAL A 183 11.71 10.76 -5.42
C VAL A 183 11.01 10.10 -4.25
N ASN A 184 9.98 10.74 -3.71
CA ASN A 184 9.17 10.19 -2.61
C ASN A 184 7.97 9.42 -3.18
N ALA A 185 8.10 8.10 -3.29
CA ALA A 185 7.05 7.26 -3.85
C ALA A 185 6.03 6.80 -2.80
N MET A 186 4.79 6.66 -3.20
CA MET A 186 3.77 5.89 -2.48
C MET A 186 3.78 4.46 -3.02
N LEU A 187 3.99 3.47 -2.14
CA LEU A 187 3.83 2.06 -2.51
C LEU A 187 2.34 1.74 -2.61
N ASP A 188 1.90 1.40 -3.81
CA ASP A 188 0.48 1.23 -4.13
C ASP A 188 0.25 -0.06 -4.91
N SER A 189 -0.11 -1.11 -4.20
CA SER A 189 -0.42 -2.42 -4.79
C SER A 189 -1.77 -2.45 -5.55
N GLY A 190 -2.60 -1.42 -5.38
CA GLY A 190 -3.85 -1.20 -6.12
C GLY A 190 -3.62 -0.54 -7.49
N SER A 191 -2.46 0.07 -7.71
CA SER A 191 -2.11 0.68 -9.00
C SER A 191 -1.41 -0.31 -9.92
N GLY A 192 -1.98 -0.58 -11.08
CA GLY A 192 -1.40 -1.52 -12.07
C GLY A 192 -0.09 -1.05 -12.70
N VAL A 193 0.20 0.25 -12.63
CA VAL A 193 1.38 0.89 -13.23
C VAL A 193 1.96 1.94 -12.29
N SER A 194 3.26 2.12 -12.34
CA SER A 194 3.93 3.21 -11.65
C SER A 194 3.65 4.53 -12.35
N LEU A 195 3.36 5.57 -11.54
CA LEU A 195 2.96 6.89 -12.04
C LEU A 195 3.82 7.98 -11.39
N LEU A 196 4.23 8.95 -12.17
CA LEU A 196 5.03 10.10 -11.74
C LEU A 196 4.28 11.40 -12.07
N ARG A 197 4.27 12.35 -11.16
CA ARG A 197 3.69 13.67 -11.41
C ARG A 197 4.50 14.41 -12.49
N THR A 198 3.81 15.15 -13.35
CA THR A 198 4.44 15.92 -14.44
C THR A 198 5.48 16.92 -13.92
N ASP A 199 5.17 17.65 -12.83
CA ASP A 199 6.10 18.61 -12.24
C ASP A 199 7.36 17.93 -11.68
N VAL A 200 7.23 16.69 -11.19
CA VAL A 200 8.37 15.87 -10.73
C VAL A 200 9.23 15.45 -11.92
N ALA A 201 8.62 14.93 -12.99
CA ALA A 201 9.34 14.55 -14.20
C ALA A 201 10.16 15.73 -14.77
N GLN A 202 9.57 16.93 -14.78
CA GLN A 202 10.28 18.15 -15.18
C GLN A 202 11.46 18.49 -14.25
N ARG A 203 11.32 18.34 -12.92
CA ARG A 203 12.43 18.49 -11.97
C ARG A 203 13.54 17.45 -12.20
N LEU A 204 13.19 16.27 -12.68
CA LEU A 204 14.15 15.24 -13.08
C LEU A 204 14.87 15.57 -14.41
N GLY A 205 14.39 16.55 -15.16
CA GLY A 205 14.99 17.02 -16.41
C GLY A 205 14.27 16.54 -17.67
N VAL A 206 13.12 15.85 -17.54
CA VAL A 206 12.30 15.45 -18.68
C VAL A 206 11.52 16.66 -19.21
N THR A 207 11.66 16.97 -20.48
CA THR A 207 11.00 18.12 -21.09
C THR A 207 9.56 17.79 -21.49
N SER A 208 8.71 18.82 -21.56
CA SER A 208 7.33 18.64 -22.05
C SER A 208 7.27 18.14 -23.49
N ALA A 209 8.29 18.46 -24.31
CA ALA A 209 8.39 18.00 -25.70
C ALA A 209 8.66 16.48 -25.77
N GLU A 210 9.54 15.96 -24.90
CA GLU A 210 9.80 14.52 -24.79
C GLU A 210 8.54 13.78 -24.36
N ILE A 211 7.90 14.24 -23.24
CA ILE A 211 6.66 13.63 -22.74
C ILE A 211 5.56 13.63 -23.82
N ALA A 212 5.44 14.69 -24.63
CA ALA A 212 4.41 14.79 -25.66
C ALA A 212 4.53 13.73 -26.76
N THR A 213 5.73 13.19 -27.01
CA THR A 213 5.98 12.14 -28.00
C THR A 213 5.77 10.73 -27.48
N ASP A 214 5.70 10.55 -26.16
CA ASP A 214 5.53 9.25 -25.52
C ASP A 214 4.13 8.65 -25.76
N PRO A 215 4.01 7.30 -25.73
CA PRO A 215 2.73 6.62 -25.84
C PRO A 215 1.75 7.07 -24.75
N GLN A 216 0.51 7.33 -25.14
CA GLN A 216 -0.56 7.74 -24.21
C GLN A 216 -1.36 6.53 -23.76
N ILE A 217 -1.62 6.45 -22.45
CA ILE A 217 -2.55 5.49 -21.85
C ILE A 217 -3.56 6.21 -20.95
N LEU A 218 -4.68 5.54 -20.69
CA LEU A 218 -5.69 6.01 -19.73
C LEU A 218 -5.61 5.16 -18.48
N VAL A 219 -5.39 5.80 -17.34
CA VAL A 219 -5.45 5.17 -16.01
C VAL A 219 -6.77 5.51 -15.33
N ARG A 220 -7.23 4.59 -14.49
CA ARG A 220 -8.41 4.73 -13.65
C ARG A 220 -8.02 4.53 -12.19
N GLY A 221 -8.75 5.14 -11.30
CA GLY A 221 -8.68 4.93 -9.85
C GLY A 221 -10.06 5.12 -9.25
N ILE A 222 -10.13 5.27 -7.93
CA ILE A 222 -11.36 5.65 -7.24
C ILE A 222 -11.89 6.96 -7.84
N GLY A 223 -13.22 7.01 -8.04
CA GLY A 223 -13.89 8.08 -8.75
C GLY A 223 -14.29 7.69 -10.18
N THR A 224 -15.04 8.56 -10.86
CA THR A 224 -15.56 8.27 -12.20
C THR A 224 -14.62 8.74 -13.33
N GLY A 225 -13.58 9.50 -12.99
CA GLY A 225 -12.64 10.09 -13.92
C GLY A 225 -11.63 9.09 -14.47
N ARG A 226 -11.09 9.45 -15.63
CA ARG A 226 -9.92 8.80 -16.23
C ARG A 226 -8.84 9.86 -16.39
N VAL A 227 -7.61 9.50 -16.05
CA VAL A 227 -6.47 10.40 -16.23
C VAL A 227 -5.63 9.88 -17.39
N SER A 228 -5.32 10.78 -18.32
CA SER A 228 -4.39 10.50 -19.41
C SER A 228 -2.97 10.68 -18.91
N VAL A 229 -2.14 9.66 -19.07
CA VAL A 229 -0.71 9.72 -18.76
C VAL A 229 0.11 9.28 -19.97
N ARG A 230 1.37 9.69 -20.01
CA ARG A 230 2.34 9.32 -21.04
C ARG A 230 3.36 8.35 -20.47
N LEU A 231 3.59 7.21 -21.13
CA LEU A 231 4.57 6.22 -20.71
C LEU A 231 5.98 6.67 -21.10
N HIS A 232 6.65 7.35 -20.19
CA HIS A 232 8.03 7.79 -20.38
C HIS A 232 9.03 6.71 -19.94
N ARG A 233 10.06 6.48 -20.74
CA ARG A 233 11.13 5.53 -20.43
C ARG A 233 12.29 6.26 -19.76
N PHE A 234 12.45 6.04 -18.46
CA PHE A 234 13.59 6.49 -17.70
C PHE A 234 14.78 5.54 -17.86
N ASN A 235 15.99 5.98 -17.46
CA ASN A 235 17.18 5.10 -17.52
C ASN A 235 17.17 4.08 -16.38
N THR A 236 16.83 4.51 -15.16
CA THR A 236 16.86 3.66 -13.97
C THR A 236 15.78 4.02 -12.96
N LEU A 237 15.28 2.99 -12.27
CA LEU A 237 14.56 3.10 -11.01
C LEU A 237 15.29 2.27 -9.96
N ASP A 238 15.69 2.87 -8.85
CA ASP A 238 16.38 2.20 -7.76
C ASP A 238 15.51 2.25 -6.50
N VAL A 239 15.20 1.10 -5.94
CA VAL A 239 14.39 0.91 -4.74
C VAL A 239 15.25 0.22 -3.68
N GLY A 240 16.00 1.03 -2.90
CA GLY A 240 16.88 0.52 -1.84
C GLY A 240 18.03 -0.35 -2.31
N GLY A 241 18.59 -0.06 -3.50
CA GLY A 241 19.66 -0.81 -4.12
C GLY A 241 19.18 -1.89 -5.10
N ASP A 242 17.88 -2.19 -5.14
CA ASP A 242 17.29 -2.97 -6.21
C ASP A 242 17.05 -2.06 -7.43
N ARG A 243 17.77 -2.31 -8.52
CA ARG A 243 17.80 -1.44 -9.69
C ARG A 243 17.12 -2.06 -10.91
N THR A 244 16.05 -1.42 -11.36
CA THR A 244 15.40 -1.68 -12.65
C THR A 244 16.02 -0.78 -13.72
N VAL A 245 16.37 -1.36 -14.87
CA VAL A 245 16.92 -0.64 -16.03
C VAL A 245 15.80 -0.39 -17.04
N ALA A 246 15.80 0.82 -17.61
CA ALA A 246 14.83 1.28 -18.62
C ALA A 246 13.35 1.10 -18.20
N PRO A 247 12.95 1.49 -16.97
CA PRO A 247 11.55 1.40 -16.55
C PRO A 247 10.66 2.34 -17.37
N GLU A 248 9.46 1.89 -17.70
CA GLU A 248 8.41 2.74 -18.25
C GLU A 248 7.50 3.21 -17.10
N ILE A 249 7.43 4.51 -16.88
CA ILE A 249 6.65 5.15 -15.81
C ILE A 249 5.67 6.12 -16.46
N GLY A 250 4.40 6.03 -16.05
CA GLY A 250 3.36 6.94 -16.55
C GLY A 250 3.55 8.36 -16.00
N VAL A 251 3.75 9.34 -16.85
CA VAL A 251 3.87 10.75 -16.45
C VAL A 251 2.56 11.47 -16.72
N GLY A 252 2.01 12.15 -15.71
CA GLY A 252 0.73 12.87 -15.87
C GLY A 252 0.38 13.75 -14.68
N GLU A 253 -0.72 14.51 -14.88
CA GLU A 253 -1.32 15.34 -13.83
C GLU A 253 -2.15 14.46 -12.90
N ILE A 254 -1.49 13.88 -11.89
CA ILE A 254 -2.11 12.98 -10.92
C ILE A 254 -2.16 13.60 -9.54
N GLN A 255 -3.24 13.32 -8.80
CA GLN A 255 -3.43 13.79 -7.42
C GLN A 255 -3.17 12.64 -6.45
N ILE A 256 -1.99 12.65 -5.85
CA ILE A 256 -1.49 11.60 -4.94
C ILE A 256 -1.00 12.19 -3.60
N GLY A 257 -1.67 13.24 -3.16
CA GLY A 257 -1.32 13.95 -1.92
C GLY A 257 0.10 14.50 -1.96
N SER A 258 0.87 14.21 -0.92
CA SER A 258 2.27 14.68 -0.79
C SER A 258 3.29 13.77 -1.48
N ALA A 259 2.87 12.68 -2.12
CA ALA A 259 3.77 11.82 -2.87
C ALA A 259 4.17 12.46 -4.22
N ASP A 260 5.37 12.14 -4.67
CA ASP A 260 5.87 12.52 -5.99
C ASP A 260 5.48 11.48 -7.07
N MET A 261 5.35 10.22 -6.64
CA MET A 261 5.20 9.05 -7.50
C MET A 261 4.31 7.99 -6.84
N ILE A 262 3.65 7.17 -7.64
CA ILE A 262 3.12 5.86 -7.27
C ILE A 262 4.11 4.80 -7.73
N LEU A 263 4.54 3.94 -6.81
CA LEU A 263 5.29 2.71 -7.12
C LEU A 263 4.28 1.55 -7.15
N GLY A 264 3.96 1.10 -8.35
CA GLY A 264 2.81 0.24 -8.61
C GLY A 264 3.12 -1.25 -8.73
N LEU A 265 2.13 -1.99 -9.22
CA LEU A 265 2.21 -3.44 -9.41
C LEU A 265 3.21 -3.84 -10.49
N ASP A 266 3.48 -2.98 -11.47
CA ASP A 266 4.52 -3.20 -12.49
C ASP A 266 5.91 -3.45 -11.86
N TYR A 267 6.23 -2.76 -10.75
CA TYR A 267 7.40 -3.06 -9.93
C TYR A 267 7.17 -4.31 -9.06
N LEU A 268 6.07 -4.35 -8.30
CA LEU A 268 5.83 -5.40 -7.30
C LEU A 268 5.78 -6.80 -7.89
N ARG A 269 5.27 -6.97 -9.12
CA ARG A 269 4.99 -8.31 -9.71
C ARG A 269 6.24 -9.18 -9.93
N SER A 270 7.42 -8.56 -10.07
CA SER A 270 8.69 -9.27 -10.25
C SER A 270 9.47 -9.47 -8.95
N HIS A 271 8.94 -8.96 -7.83
CA HIS A 271 9.65 -8.93 -6.55
C HIS A 271 8.89 -9.68 -5.46
N LYS A 272 9.64 -10.12 -4.48
CA LYS A 272 9.14 -10.52 -3.20
C LYS A 272 9.33 -9.36 -2.23
N VAL A 273 8.25 -8.81 -1.69
CA VAL A 273 8.26 -7.60 -0.88
C VAL A 273 7.64 -7.88 0.48
N TRP A 274 8.33 -7.49 1.55
CA TRP A 274 7.81 -7.49 2.91
C TRP A 274 7.72 -6.07 3.42
N VAL A 275 6.55 -5.70 3.90
CA VAL A 275 6.28 -4.41 4.52
C VAL A 275 6.02 -4.61 6.00
N SER A 276 6.82 -4.00 6.85
CA SER A 276 6.55 -3.93 8.27
C SER A 276 6.05 -2.52 8.65
N TYR A 277 4.75 -2.39 8.81
CA TYR A 277 4.13 -1.14 9.27
C TYR A 277 4.62 -0.76 10.67
N ARG A 278 4.81 -1.74 11.52
CA ARG A 278 5.24 -1.56 12.91
C ARG A 278 6.66 -1.02 13.03
N THR A 279 7.58 -1.48 12.19
CA THR A 279 9.00 -1.06 12.24
C THR A 279 9.32 0.06 11.27
N GLY A 280 8.41 0.40 10.36
CA GLY A 280 8.65 1.37 9.29
C GLY A 280 9.76 0.90 8.35
N GLN A 281 9.73 -0.38 7.96
CA GLN A 281 10.74 -0.98 7.07
C GLN A 281 10.10 -1.76 5.93
N ILE A 282 10.76 -1.73 4.79
CA ILE A 282 10.45 -2.58 3.64
C ILE A 282 11.67 -3.42 3.29
N PHE A 283 11.43 -4.65 2.87
CA PHE A 283 12.45 -5.60 2.40
C PHE A 283 12.05 -6.06 1.00
N VAL A 284 13.03 -6.13 0.09
CA VAL A 284 12.82 -6.49 -1.32
C VAL A 284 13.81 -7.59 -1.72
N GLN A 285 13.30 -8.62 -2.39
CA GLN A 285 14.08 -9.74 -2.92
C GLN A 285 13.65 -10.11 -4.33
#